data_254c3ec71e83202103a12ccc713737f8
#
_entry.id   254c3ec71e83202103a12ccc713737f8
#
_cell.length_a   1.000
_cell.length_b   1.000
_cell.length_c   1.000
_cell.angle_alpha   90.00
_cell.angle_beta   90.00
_cell.angle_gamma   90.00
#
_symmetry.space_group_name_H-M   'P 1'
#
loop_
_entity.id
_entity.type
_entity.pdbx_description
1 polymer ?
#
loop_
_entity_poly.entity_id
_entity_poly.type
_entity_poly.pdbx_seq_one_letter_code
_entity_poly.pdbx_strand_id
1 'polypeptide(L)'
;MKKHRRKILAALALLLLLVAGAAVGAHWWVGKQTEPAALVKQLEKSLNCRAEITSAKVNLFAFPATLEVTGLRLLPRDAENDKPLKDRKPPKKVETVLVIPSLTSDLNLPALLSREVRIGSLILTGVEAATIRKKNGENTLATLIGKPPEPPKDPNAPPAPAVEPEPDKPFAAALTLAKLQNAKLSVRNEKKKQLIEISDLNLSLTNLSYASALPGSPPPPPAPGAAPSVVESSLHLTSTDLKDQRQQMDITIGVRSTLPPLQQASAADGTTLDLTFKAGSYLDRIPTLEKLAIKLGKLKDQIGLDLTSFPVSGRLERDTSVKARMIKGLLVFEEDTNFNFDTCRIKIKQGSTFNPDDQSHEFQGIFAANEKVSQEAIAGVEAYLKTKGESLGPIIRDTVLKKLINEKGLLTIPFTSNEDIGRPEVNLSRSFEKAITDGLTDAAKELLKDTLKGGDGLQGLIDSLGK
;
A
#
# COMPACT_ATOMS: atom_id res chain seq x y z
N MET A 1 4.78 -0.98 12.67
CA MET A 1 4.14 -1.70 11.58
C MET A 1 4.05 -3.22 11.79
N LYS A 2 5.08 -3.93 12.31
CA LYS A 2 4.99 -5.38 12.67
C LYS A 2 3.73 -5.74 13.47
N LYS A 3 3.26 -4.87 14.38
CA LYS A 3 2.04 -5.05 15.19
C LYS A 3 0.74 -4.97 14.37
N HIS A 4 0.70 -4.22 13.25
CA HIS A 4 -0.50 -4.08 12.42
C HIS A 4 -0.64 -5.20 11.37
N ARG A 5 0.47 -5.66 10.78
CA ARG A 5 0.47 -6.85 9.90
C ARG A 5 0.02 -8.09 10.66
N ARG A 6 0.53 -8.28 11.89
CA ARG A 6 0.05 -9.37 12.76
C ARG A 6 -1.45 -9.28 13.06
N LYS A 7 -2.02 -8.08 13.16
CA LYS A 7 -3.47 -7.90 13.41
C LYS A 7 -4.33 -8.17 12.17
N ILE A 8 -3.88 -7.80 10.97
CA ILE A 8 -4.60 -8.10 9.72
C ILE A 8 -4.50 -9.60 9.41
N LEU A 9 -3.31 -10.19 9.53
CA LEU A 9 -3.13 -11.64 9.42
C LEU A 9 -3.88 -12.38 10.53
N ALA A 10 -3.93 -11.85 11.75
CA ALA A 10 -4.72 -12.42 12.84
C ALA A 10 -6.23 -12.30 12.58
N ALA A 11 -6.72 -11.24 11.95
CA ALA A 11 -8.13 -11.10 11.59
C ALA A 11 -8.52 -12.05 10.44
N LEU A 12 -7.64 -12.22 9.44
CA LEU A 12 -7.82 -13.22 8.38
C LEU A 12 -7.69 -14.65 8.94
N ALA A 13 -6.71 -14.89 9.80
CA ALA A 13 -6.54 -16.16 10.51
C ALA A 13 -7.70 -16.44 11.48
N LEU A 14 -8.27 -15.41 12.11
CA LEU A 14 -9.43 -15.55 12.99
C LEU A 14 -10.70 -15.84 12.18
N LEU A 15 -10.87 -15.23 11.01
CA LEU A 15 -11.95 -15.57 10.08
C LEU A 15 -11.79 -17.02 9.58
N LEU A 16 -10.59 -17.42 9.24
CA LEU A 16 -10.22 -18.80 8.88
C LEU A 16 -10.42 -19.76 10.07
N LEU A 17 -10.05 -19.37 11.29
CA LEU A 17 -10.27 -20.15 12.51
C LEU A 17 -11.76 -20.25 12.89
N LEU A 18 -12.56 -19.23 12.62
CA LEU A 18 -14.01 -19.28 12.78
C LEU A 18 -14.66 -20.27 11.81
N VAL A 19 -14.23 -20.28 10.56
CA VAL A 19 -14.66 -21.26 9.56
C VAL A 19 -14.12 -22.64 9.91
N ALA A 20 -12.86 -22.77 10.31
CA ALA A 20 -12.26 -24.03 10.75
C ALA A 20 -12.83 -24.51 12.09
N GLY A 21 -13.08 -23.63 13.04
CA GLY A 21 -13.75 -23.94 14.32
C GLY A 21 -15.20 -24.39 14.15
N ALA A 22 -15.91 -23.81 13.19
CA ALA A 22 -17.23 -24.27 12.79
C ALA A 22 -17.15 -25.68 12.16
N ALA A 23 -16.08 -25.98 11.39
CA ALA A 23 -15.87 -27.28 10.77
C ALA A 23 -15.49 -28.40 11.78
N VAL A 24 -14.64 -28.09 12.75
CA VAL A 24 -14.23 -29.06 13.82
C VAL A 24 -15.37 -29.32 14.80
N GLY A 25 -16.21 -28.32 15.10
CA GLY A 25 -17.44 -28.47 15.86
C GLY A 25 -18.53 -29.27 15.12
N ALA A 26 -18.50 -29.28 13.80
CA ALA A 26 -19.52 -29.89 12.94
C ALA A 26 -19.62 -31.41 13.10
N HIS A 27 -18.56 -32.12 13.45
CA HIS A 27 -18.61 -33.57 13.57
C HIS A 27 -19.51 -34.06 14.72
N TRP A 28 -19.75 -33.26 15.73
CA TRP A 28 -20.58 -33.69 16.89
C TRP A 28 -21.91 -32.91 17.04
N TRP A 29 -22.11 -31.79 16.30
CA TRP A 29 -23.20 -30.86 16.60
C TRP A 29 -23.92 -30.28 15.37
N VAL A 30 -23.73 -30.86 14.22
CA VAL A 30 -24.14 -30.33 12.92
C VAL A 30 -25.58 -29.84 12.81
N GLY A 31 -26.50 -30.46 13.54
CA GLY A 31 -27.92 -30.08 13.46
C GLY A 31 -28.35 -28.85 14.26
N LYS A 32 -27.65 -28.57 15.38
CA LYS A 32 -28.04 -27.46 16.29
C LYS A 32 -27.13 -26.26 16.29
N GLN A 33 -25.87 -26.39 15.86
CA GLN A 33 -24.90 -25.28 15.90
C GLN A 33 -24.76 -24.51 14.57
N THR A 34 -25.35 -25.00 13.51
CA THR A 34 -25.45 -24.27 12.25
C THR A 34 -26.64 -23.32 12.17
N GLU A 35 -27.48 -23.32 13.23
CA GLU A 35 -28.53 -22.29 13.37
C GLU A 35 -27.86 -20.90 13.44
N PRO A 36 -28.37 -19.91 12.69
CA PRO A 36 -27.85 -18.52 12.74
C PRO A 36 -27.67 -18.00 14.17
N ALA A 37 -28.58 -18.37 15.09
CA ALA A 37 -28.53 -17.97 16.49
C ALA A 37 -27.29 -18.49 17.24
N ALA A 38 -26.85 -19.70 16.96
CA ALA A 38 -25.69 -20.29 17.60
C ALA A 38 -24.38 -19.62 17.07
N LEU A 39 -24.30 -19.41 15.77
CA LEU A 39 -23.18 -18.70 15.13
C LEU A 39 -23.07 -17.26 15.64
N VAL A 40 -24.18 -16.55 15.78
CA VAL A 40 -24.20 -15.19 16.33
C VAL A 40 -23.61 -15.19 17.74
N LYS A 41 -24.07 -16.09 18.63
CA LYS A 41 -23.52 -16.17 19.99
C LYS A 41 -22.03 -16.46 20.03
N GLN A 42 -21.55 -17.34 19.16
CA GLN A 42 -20.14 -17.69 19.08
C GLN A 42 -19.30 -16.49 18.58
N LEU A 43 -19.77 -15.77 17.57
CA LEU A 43 -19.13 -14.55 17.09
C LEU A 43 -19.05 -13.49 18.18
N GLU A 44 -20.14 -13.23 18.88
CA GLU A 44 -20.20 -12.24 19.97
C GLU A 44 -19.38 -12.62 21.20
N LYS A 45 -19.15 -13.93 21.42
CA LYS A 45 -18.25 -14.43 22.46
C LYS A 45 -16.77 -14.23 22.08
N SER A 46 -16.45 -14.35 20.81
CA SER A 46 -15.08 -14.27 20.30
C SER A 46 -14.66 -12.86 19.90
N LEU A 47 -15.61 -12.02 19.50
CA LEU A 47 -15.38 -10.68 18.96
C LEU A 47 -16.14 -9.63 19.79
N ASN A 48 -15.58 -8.43 19.84
CA ASN A 48 -16.22 -7.28 20.48
C ASN A 48 -17.27 -6.64 19.57
N CYS A 49 -18.24 -7.42 19.15
CA CYS A 49 -19.25 -6.99 18.21
C CYS A 49 -20.65 -7.42 18.62
N ARG A 50 -21.63 -6.84 17.97
CA ARG A 50 -22.97 -7.35 17.79
C ARG A 50 -23.04 -8.00 16.42
N ALA A 51 -23.40 -9.27 16.36
CA ALA A 51 -23.48 -10.02 15.11
C ALA A 51 -24.94 -10.25 14.69
N GLU A 52 -25.20 -10.21 13.40
CA GLU A 52 -26.46 -10.56 12.77
C GLU A 52 -26.19 -11.51 11.60
N ILE A 53 -26.95 -12.56 11.41
CA ILE A 53 -26.87 -13.52 10.32
C ILE A 53 -28.26 -13.77 9.78
N THR A 54 -28.46 -13.63 8.46
CA THR A 54 -29.75 -13.88 7.83
C THR A 54 -29.99 -15.37 7.65
N SER A 55 -29.02 -16.10 7.10
CA SER A 55 -29.11 -17.55 6.99
C SER A 55 -27.74 -18.21 7.05
N ALA A 56 -27.71 -19.45 7.53
CA ALA A 56 -26.56 -20.32 7.46
C ALA A 56 -27.02 -21.73 7.09
N LYS A 57 -26.38 -22.34 6.11
CA LYS A 57 -26.70 -23.68 5.62
C LYS A 57 -25.42 -24.50 5.50
N VAL A 58 -25.44 -25.72 6.00
CA VAL A 58 -24.37 -26.68 5.81
C VAL A 58 -24.94 -27.88 5.07
N ASN A 59 -24.30 -28.27 3.98
CA ASN A 59 -24.63 -29.47 3.25
C ASN A 59 -23.46 -30.48 3.39
N LEU A 60 -23.63 -31.42 4.31
CA LEU A 60 -22.63 -32.46 4.59
C LEU A 60 -22.69 -33.60 3.59
N PHE A 61 -23.76 -33.75 2.82
CA PHE A 61 -23.93 -34.79 1.79
C PHE A 61 -23.38 -34.36 0.44
N ALA A 62 -23.04 -33.08 0.29
CA ALA A 62 -22.26 -32.64 -0.86
C ALA A 62 -20.81 -33.14 -0.75
N PHE A 63 -20.16 -33.38 -1.89
CA PHE A 63 -18.77 -33.75 -1.90
C PHE A 63 -18.00 -32.82 -2.86
N PRO A 64 -17.23 -31.88 -2.31
CA PRO A 64 -16.96 -31.58 -0.88
C PRO A 64 -18.20 -31.05 -0.14
N ALA A 65 -18.19 -31.17 1.19
CA ALA A 65 -19.22 -30.55 2.02
C ALA A 65 -19.17 -29.04 1.91
N THR A 66 -20.32 -28.38 1.90
CA THR A 66 -20.39 -26.93 1.71
C THR A 66 -20.98 -26.19 2.92
N LEU A 67 -20.44 -25.02 3.23
CA LEU A 67 -20.98 -24.06 4.16
C LEU A 67 -21.36 -22.80 3.40
N GLU A 68 -22.61 -22.35 3.56
CA GLU A 68 -23.10 -21.09 3.01
C GLU A 68 -23.62 -20.22 4.15
N VAL A 69 -23.12 -18.98 4.25
CA VAL A 69 -23.62 -17.97 5.19
C VAL A 69 -24.03 -16.74 4.40
N THR A 70 -25.24 -16.24 4.64
CA THR A 70 -25.72 -15.03 3.98
C THR A 70 -26.11 -13.95 4.98
N GLY A 71 -25.85 -12.70 4.61
CA GLY A 71 -26.23 -11.53 5.37
C GLY A 71 -25.57 -11.42 6.75
N LEU A 72 -24.30 -11.84 6.84
CA LEU A 72 -23.51 -11.62 8.06
C LEU A 72 -23.18 -10.14 8.19
N ARG A 73 -23.54 -9.56 9.35
CA ARG A 73 -23.23 -8.17 9.72
C ARG A 73 -22.59 -8.14 11.10
N LEU A 74 -21.48 -7.44 11.20
CA LEU A 74 -20.81 -7.16 12.48
C LEU A 74 -20.89 -5.65 12.74
N LEU A 75 -21.44 -5.31 13.90
CA LEU A 75 -21.69 -3.94 14.35
C LEU A 75 -21.00 -3.73 15.70
N PRO A 76 -20.70 -2.50 16.12
CA PRO A 76 -20.22 -2.25 17.47
C PRO A 76 -21.13 -2.86 18.53
N ARG A 77 -20.53 -3.48 19.54
CA ARG A 77 -21.27 -4.06 20.69
C ARG A 77 -22.10 -2.97 21.36
N ASP A 78 -23.32 -3.32 21.72
CA ASP A 78 -24.28 -2.47 22.44
C ASP A 78 -24.98 -3.21 23.58
N ALA A 79 -25.83 -2.52 24.32
CA ALA A 79 -26.57 -3.10 25.42
C ALA A 79 -27.58 -4.20 24.99
N GLU A 80 -27.89 -4.32 23.71
CA GLU A 80 -28.74 -5.37 23.18
C GLU A 80 -28.05 -6.74 23.15
N ASN A 81 -26.69 -6.76 23.18
CA ASN A 81 -25.96 -8.02 23.24
C ASN A 81 -26.24 -8.88 24.42
N ASP A 82 -26.65 -8.25 25.55
CA ASP A 82 -26.97 -8.96 26.81
C ASP A 82 -28.41 -9.54 26.81
N LYS A 83 -29.19 -9.23 25.77
CA LYS A 83 -30.56 -9.71 25.63
C LYS A 83 -30.63 -10.98 24.76
N PRO A 84 -31.64 -11.84 24.98
CA PRO A 84 -31.96 -12.92 24.07
C PRO A 84 -32.17 -12.39 22.64
N LEU A 85 -31.71 -13.11 21.62
CA LEU A 85 -31.74 -12.66 20.22
C LEU A 85 -33.14 -12.21 19.76
N LYS A 86 -34.19 -12.92 20.19
CA LYS A 86 -35.59 -12.62 19.86
C LYS A 86 -36.09 -11.28 20.40
N ASP A 87 -35.49 -10.79 21.49
CA ASP A 87 -35.93 -9.60 22.23
C ASP A 87 -35.06 -8.36 21.87
N ARG A 88 -34.09 -8.51 20.97
CA ARG A 88 -33.21 -7.43 20.57
C ARG A 88 -33.90 -6.43 19.66
N LYS A 89 -33.66 -5.15 19.93
CA LYS A 89 -34.10 -4.08 19.05
C LYS A 89 -33.17 -4.01 17.81
N PRO A 90 -33.70 -3.55 16.65
CA PRO A 90 -32.86 -3.32 15.47
C PRO A 90 -31.72 -2.40 15.81
N PRO A 91 -30.52 -2.61 15.20
CA PRO A 91 -29.36 -1.76 15.44
C PRO A 91 -29.62 -0.35 14.94
N LYS A 92 -29.10 0.62 15.68
CA LYS A 92 -29.06 2.01 15.22
C LYS A 92 -28.12 2.11 14.03
N LYS A 93 -28.30 3.13 13.18
CA LYS A 93 -27.36 3.44 12.11
C LYS A 93 -25.99 3.75 12.73
N VAL A 94 -24.97 3.00 12.32
CA VAL A 94 -23.60 3.12 12.82
C VAL A 94 -22.64 3.41 11.67
N GLU A 95 -21.58 4.15 11.95
CA GLU A 95 -20.55 4.48 10.97
C GLU A 95 -19.50 3.38 10.80
N THR A 96 -19.42 2.47 11.78
CA THR A 96 -18.50 1.31 11.72
C THR A 96 -19.31 0.05 11.52
N VAL A 97 -19.05 -0.66 10.45
CA VAL A 97 -19.74 -1.88 10.09
C VAL A 97 -18.87 -2.78 9.25
N LEU A 98 -19.03 -4.09 9.41
CA LEU A 98 -18.55 -5.10 8.47
C LEU A 98 -19.75 -5.93 8.02
N VAL A 99 -20.02 -5.90 6.72
CA VAL A 99 -21.10 -6.65 6.09
C VAL A 99 -20.49 -7.67 5.14
N ILE A 100 -20.93 -8.91 5.25
CA ILE A 100 -20.55 -10.02 4.35
C ILE A 100 -21.86 -10.59 3.80
N PRO A 101 -22.31 -10.11 2.62
CA PRO A 101 -23.55 -10.55 2.02
C PRO A 101 -23.58 -12.04 1.73
N SER A 102 -22.47 -12.58 1.25
CA SER A 102 -22.33 -14.01 0.96
C SER A 102 -20.94 -14.53 1.30
N LEU A 103 -20.91 -15.63 2.02
CA LEU A 103 -19.73 -16.44 2.31
C LEU A 103 -20.05 -17.88 1.95
N THR A 104 -19.20 -18.48 1.10
CA THR A 104 -19.27 -19.91 0.77
C THR A 104 -17.93 -20.56 1.05
N SER A 105 -17.94 -21.81 1.54
CA SER A 105 -16.72 -22.56 1.81
C SER A 105 -16.95 -24.04 1.53
N ASP A 106 -15.96 -24.66 0.90
CA ASP A 106 -15.90 -26.11 0.68
C ASP A 106 -15.02 -26.75 1.77
N LEU A 107 -15.55 -27.75 2.43
CA LEU A 107 -14.92 -28.42 3.56
C LEU A 107 -14.58 -29.87 3.20
N ASN A 108 -13.33 -30.26 3.42
CA ASN A 108 -12.92 -31.65 3.27
C ASN A 108 -13.09 -32.40 4.60
N LEU A 109 -14.25 -33.03 4.77
CA LEU A 109 -14.58 -33.76 6.02
C LEU A 109 -13.62 -34.93 6.31
N PRO A 110 -13.20 -35.77 5.34
CA PRO A 110 -12.24 -36.84 5.60
C PRO A 110 -10.91 -36.32 6.20
N ALA A 111 -10.43 -35.16 5.79
CA ALA A 111 -9.18 -34.58 6.33
C ALA A 111 -9.31 -34.25 7.83
N LEU A 112 -10.50 -33.92 8.32
CA LEU A 112 -10.73 -33.65 9.74
C LEU A 112 -10.48 -34.89 10.62
N LEU A 113 -10.71 -36.10 10.10
CA LEU A 113 -10.42 -37.35 10.80
C LEU A 113 -8.91 -37.54 11.04
N SER A 114 -8.10 -36.95 10.16
CA SER A 114 -6.63 -36.94 10.26
C SER A 114 -6.07 -35.72 10.99
N ARG A 115 -6.90 -34.94 11.69
CA ARG A 115 -6.56 -33.69 12.35
C ARG A 115 -5.98 -32.63 11.38
N GLU A 116 -6.35 -32.73 10.12
CA GLU A 116 -6.00 -31.73 9.10
C GLU A 116 -7.25 -30.93 8.74
N VAL A 117 -7.15 -29.61 8.74
CA VAL A 117 -8.20 -28.73 8.23
C VAL A 117 -7.90 -28.42 6.78
N ARG A 118 -8.61 -29.07 5.87
CA ARG A 118 -8.49 -28.80 4.42
C ARG A 118 -9.73 -28.10 3.93
N ILE A 119 -9.56 -26.84 3.53
CA ILE A 119 -10.60 -26.02 2.92
C ILE A 119 -10.30 -25.97 1.41
N GLY A 120 -11.23 -26.47 0.59
CA GLY A 120 -11.10 -26.44 -0.86
C GLY A 120 -11.21 -25.01 -1.37
N SER A 121 -12.29 -24.35 -1.01
CA SER A 121 -12.51 -22.94 -1.36
C SER A 121 -13.11 -22.15 -0.20
N LEU A 122 -12.77 -20.86 -0.14
CA LEU A 122 -13.40 -19.87 0.72
C LEU A 122 -13.69 -18.62 -0.14
N ILE A 123 -14.95 -18.34 -0.39
CA ILE A 123 -15.36 -17.25 -1.27
C ILE A 123 -16.23 -16.29 -0.47
N LEU A 124 -15.81 -15.01 -0.44
CA LEU A 124 -16.55 -13.90 0.13
C LEU A 124 -16.94 -12.95 -0.99
N THR A 125 -18.22 -12.62 -1.10
CA THR A 125 -18.74 -11.77 -2.18
C THR A 125 -19.42 -10.54 -1.61
N GLY A 126 -19.10 -9.37 -2.18
CA GLY A 126 -19.75 -8.11 -1.87
C GLY A 126 -19.45 -7.57 -0.47
N VAL A 127 -18.31 -7.94 0.13
CA VAL A 127 -17.94 -7.48 1.48
C VAL A 127 -17.87 -5.96 1.51
N GLU A 128 -18.54 -5.36 2.49
CA GLU A 128 -18.47 -3.92 2.74
C GLU A 128 -17.97 -3.68 4.16
N ALA A 129 -16.92 -2.87 4.28
CA ALA A 129 -16.40 -2.46 5.58
C ALA A 129 -16.29 -0.94 5.66
N ALA A 130 -16.80 -0.36 6.73
CA ALA A 130 -16.64 1.05 7.05
C ALA A 130 -15.99 1.19 8.42
N THR A 131 -15.01 2.09 8.52
CA THR A 131 -14.27 2.30 9.76
C THR A 131 -13.83 3.75 9.93
N ILE A 132 -13.65 4.15 11.19
CA ILE A 132 -13.13 5.44 11.58
C ILE A 132 -11.76 5.24 12.22
N ARG A 133 -10.77 5.97 11.74
CA ARG A 133 -9.50 6.15 12.42
C ARG A 133 -9.58 7.45 13.23
N LYS A 134 -9.77 7.32 14.54
CA LYS A 134 -9.90 8.44 15.48
C LYS A 134 -8.60 9.24 15.60
N LYS A 135 -8.68 10.44 16.17
CA LYS A 135 -7.52 11.32 16.38
C LYS A 135 -6.42 10.67 17.25
N ASN A 136 -6.79 9.83 18.21
CA ASN A 136 -5.88 9.06 19.07
C ASN A 136 -5.20 7.86 18.36
N GLY A 137 -5.52 7.61 17.07
CA GLY A 137 -4.98 6.49 16.29
C GLY A 137 -5.77 5.20 16.39
N GLU A 138 -6.80 5.13 17.23
CA GLU A 138 -7.70 3.97 17.34
C GLU A 138 -8.45 3.74 16.03
N ASN A 139 -8.56 2.48 15.62
CA ASN A 139 -9.36 2.05 14.48
C ASN A 139 -10.59 1.29 14.98
N THR A 140 -11.77 1.81 14.68
CA THR A 140 -13.03 1.27 15.20
C THR A 140 -13.35 -0.12 14.67
N LEU A 141 -12.93 -0.48 13.44
CA LEU A 141 -13.07 -1.84 12.93
C LEU A 141 -12.15 -2.82 13.68
N ALA A 142 -10.91 -2.39 14.00
CA ALA A 142 -10.00 -3.22 14.79
C ALA A 142 -10.54 -3.46 16.22
N THR A 143 -11.26 -2.50 16.78
CA THR A 143 -11.93 -2.66 18.07
C THR A 143 -13.09 -3.65 17.95
N LEU A 144 -13.86 -3.58 16.89
CA LEU A 144 -15.01 -4.45 16.63
C LEU A 144 -14.61 -5.92 16.48
N ILE A 145 -13.51 -6.20 15.73
CA ILE A 145 -12.99 -7.56 15.53
C ILE A 145 -12.02 -8.01 16.64
N GLY A 146 -11.77 -7.16 17.62
CA GLY A 146 -10.95 -7.47 18.81
C GLY A 146 -11.68 -8.40 19.77
N LYS A 147 -10.98 -8.82 20.83
CA LYS A 147 -11.60 -9.58 21.92
C LYS A 147 -12.63 -8.72 22.66
N PRO A 148 -13.74 -9.30 23.12
CA PRO A 148 -14.69 -8.60 23.98
C PRO A 148 -13.99 -8.14 25.28
N PRO A 149 -14.48 -7.07 25.92
CA PRO A 149 -13.97 -6.64 27.21
C PRO A 149 -14.17 -7.77 28.23
N GLU A 150 -13.15 -8.04 29.04
CA GLU A 150 -13.28 -8.98 30.14
C GLU A 150 -14.33 -8.44 31.11
N PRO A 151 -15.24 -9.31 31.62
CA PRO A 151 -16.14 -8.89 32.65
C PRO A 151 -15.35 -8.39 33.87
N PRO A 152 -15.87 -7.41 34.63
CA PRO A 152 -15.22 -6.96 35.85
C PRO A 152 -14.91 -8.17 36.72
N LYS A 153 -13.62 -8.37 37.06
CA LYS A 153 -13.23 -9.44 37.99
C LYS A 153 -13.86 -9.12 39.33
N ASP A 154 -14.65 -10.03 39.83
CA ASP A 154 -15.12 -9.96 41.21
C ASP A 154 -13.89 -9.98 42.11
N PRO A 155 -13.62 -8.92 42.90
CA PRO A 155 -12.45 -8.89 43.77
C PRO A 155 -12.45 -10.00 44.81
N ASN A 156 -13.59 -10.67 45.05
CA ASN A 156 -13.75 -11.79 46.00
C ASN A 156 -13.81 -13.15 45.30
N ALA A 157 -13.70 -13.22 43.99
CA ALA A 157 -13.68 -14.49 43.27
C ALA A 157 -12.38 -15.26 43.60
N PRO A 158 -12.45 -16.54 43.99
CA PRO A 158 -11.25 -17.35 44.13
C PRO A 158 -10.48 -17.37 42.83
N PRO A 159 -9.11 -17.36 42.89
CA PRO A 159 -8.31 -17.41 41.67
C PRO A 159 -8.73 -18.62 40.84
N ALA A 160 -9.08 -18.38 39.59
CA ALA A 160 -9.40 -19.45 38.64
C ALA A 160 -8.24 -20.47 38.65
N PRO A 161 -8.53 -21.78 38.75
CA PRO A 161 -7.49 -22.80 38.67
C PRO A 161 -6.69 -22.55 37.41
N ALA A 162 -5.34 -22.52 37.55
CA ALA A 162 -4.46 -22.40 36.42
C ALA A 162 -4.75 -23.58 35.49
N VAL A 163 -5.44 -23.30 34.39
CA VAL A 163 -5.61 -24.26 33.32
C VAL A 163 -4.21 -24.38 32.69
N GLU A 164 -3.50 -25.46 33.02
CA GLU A 164 -2.28 -25.79 32.29
C GLU A 164 -2.63 -25.83 30.82
N PRO A 165 -1.93 -25.06 29.97
CA PRO A 165 -2.15 -25.12 28.52
C PRO A 165 -1.91 -26.58 28.10
N GLU A 166 -2.96 -27.24 27.58
CA GLU A 166 -2.77 -28.54 26.94
C GLU A 166 -1.66 -28.38 25.89
N PRO A 167 -0.69 -29.30 25.82
CA PRO A 167 0.39 -29.21 24.86
C PRO A 167 -0.22 -29.12 23.47
N ASP A 168 0.12 -28.06 22.73
CA ASP A 168 -0.34 -27.80 21.39
C ASP A 168 -0.03 -29.03 20.50
N LYS A 169 -1.07 -29.79 20.16
CA LYS A 169 -0.93 -30.93 19.24
C LYS A 169 -0.67 -30.40 17.84
N PRO A 170 0.21 -31.05 17.06
CA PRO A 170 0.51 -30.61 15.72
C PRO A 170 -0.78 -30.54 14.88
N PHE A 171 -0.91 -29.44 14.16
CA PHE A 171 -2.08 -29.09 13.40
C PHE A 171 -1.65 -28.70 11.99
N ALA A 172 -2.27 -29.26 10.97
CA ALA A 172 -2.06 -28.87 9.59
C ALA A 172 -3.32 -28.22 9.01
N ALA A 173 -3.15 -27.15 8.29
CA ALA A 173 -4.22 -26.48 7.58
C ALA A 173 -3.81 -26.23 6.13
N ALA A 174 -4.72 -26.47 5.20
CA ALA A 174 -4.55 -26.15 3.81
C ALA A 174 -5.79 -25.45 3.27
N LEU A 175 -5.58 -24.39 2.50
CA LEU A 175 -6.60 -23.65 1.80
C LEU A 175 -6.20 -23.57 0.33
N THR A 176 -6.93 -24.28 -0.51
CA THR A 176 -6.60 -24.34 -1.93
C THR A 176 -6.91 -23.02 -2.62
N LEU A 177 -8.04 -22.39 -2.27
CA LEU A 177 -8.50 -21.15 -2.89
C LEU A 177 -9.20 -20.27 -1.87
N ALA A 178 -8.74 -19.04 -1.68
CA ALA A 178 -9.53 -17.99 -1.06
C ALA A 178 -9.83 -16.89 -2.08
N LYS A 179 -11.08 -16.46 -2.15
CA LYS A 179 -11.50 -15.33 -3.00
C LYS A 179 -12.27 -14.30 -2.20
N LEU A 180 -11.93 -13.05 -2.43
CA LEU A 180 -12.73 -11.90 -2.05
C LEU A 180 -13.15 -11.22 -3.35
N GLN A 181 -14.45 -11.03 -3.55
CA GLN A 181 -15.00 -10.51 -4.79
C GLN A 181 -15.82 -9.25 -4.52
N ASN A 182 -15.54 -8.20 -5.29
CA ASN A 182 -16.29 -6.94 -5.26
C ASN A 182 -16.41 -6.34 -3.84
N ALA A 183 -15.31 -6.37 -3.08
CA ALA A 183 -15.33 -5.80 -1.74
C ALA A 183 -15.13 -4.28 -1.78
N LYS A 184 -15.69 -3.61 -0.78
CA LYS A 184 -15.58 -2.17 -0.57
C LYS A 184 -15.10 -1.88 0.84
N LEU A 185 -14.17 -0.94 0.97
CA LEU A 185 -13.67 -0.48 2.27
C LEU A 185 -13.69 1.05 2.30
N SER A 186 -14.31 1.63 3.32
CA SER A 186 -14.31 3.07 3.57
C SER A 186 -13.62 3.36 4.90
N VAL A 187 -12.60 4.22 4.88
CA VAL A 187 -11.81 4.62 6.04
C VAL A 187 -11.86 6.14 6.20
N ARG A 188 -12.59 6.61 7.20
CA ARG A 188 -12.60 8.03 7.58
C ARG A 188 -11.47 8.30 8.59
N ASN A 189 -10.52 9.12 8.22
CA ASN A 189 -9.41 9.53 9.07
C ASN A 189 -9.69 10.91 9.68
N GLU A 190 -10.07 10.96 10.96
CA GLU A 190 -10.42 12.20 11.65
C GLU A 190 -9.22 13.14 11.86
N LYS A 191 -8.02 12.60 12.08
CA LYS A 191 -6.81 13.39 12.28
C LYS A 191 -6.39 14.12 11.00
N LYS A 192 -6.41 13.42 9.87
CA LYS A 192 -6.05 13.97 8.56
C LYS A 192 -7.22 14.65 7.86
N LYS A 193 -8.45 14.52 8.37
CA LYS A 193 -9.71 14.94 7.71
C LYS A 193 -9.80 14.37 6.29
N GLN A 194 -9.60 13.10 6.15
CA GLN A 194 -9.48 12.39 4.88
C GLN A 194 -10.45 11.21 4.84
N LEU A 195 -11.10 11.02 3.72
CA LEU A 195 -11.86 9.83 3.39
C LEU A 195 -11.05 9.01 2.37
N ILE A 196 -10.80 7.76 2.70
CA ILE A 196 -10.16 6.79 1.80
C ILE A 196 -11.20 5.73 1.49
N GLU A 197 -11.45 5.50 0.21
CA GLU A 197 -12.37 4.47 -0.26
C GLU A 197 -11.62 3.50 -1.18
N ILE A 198 -11.81 2.23 -0.93
CA ILE A 198 -11.38 1.16 -1.81
C ILE A 198 -12.65 0.51 -2.35
N SER A 199 -12.78 0.46 -3.66
CA SER A 199 -13.85 -0.22 -4.36
C SER A 199 -13.29 -1.27 -5.31
N ASP A 200 -14.15 -2.13 -5.81
CA ASP A 200 -13.80 -3.18 -6.76
C ASP A 200 -12.62 -4.03 -6.29
N LEU A 201 -12.49 -4.17 -4.94
CA LEU A 201 -11.43 -4.98 -4.36
C LEU A 201 -11.74 -6.45 -4.61
N ASN A 202 -10.92 -7.03 -5.47
CA ASN A 202 -10.88 -8.45 -5.72
C ASN A 202 -9.54 -9.00 -5.24
N LEU A 203 -9.59 -10.12 -4.52
CA LEU A 203 -8.41 -10.83 -4.04
C LEU A 203 -8.60 -12.31 -4.31
N SER A 204 -7.59 -12.95 -4.89
CA SER A 204 -7.51 -14.39 -5.04
C SER A 204 -6.19 -14.87 -4.42
N LEU A 205 -6.27 -15.83 -3.54
CA LEU A 205 -5.13 -16.50 -2.92
C LEU A 205 -5.24 -17.98 -3.20
N THR A 206 -4.21 -18.57 -3.79
CA THR A 206 -4.17 -19.99 -4.13
C THR A 206 -3.03 -20.70 -3.42
N ASN A 207 -3.25 -21.99 -3.11
CA ASN A 207 -2.25 -22.91 -2.56
C ASN A 207 -1.62 -22.47 -1.23
N LEU A 208 -2.44 -21.95 -0.30
CA LEU A 208 -1.99 -21.64 1.05
C LEU A 208 -1.95 -22.90 1.89
N SER A 209 -0.79 -23.27 2.40
CA SER A 209 -0.61 -24.37 3.34
C SER A 209 0.11 -23.90 4.58
N TYR A 210 -0.33 -24.39 5.73
CA TYR A 210 0.27 -24.11 7.02
C TYR A 210 0.36 -25.41 7.82
N ALA A 211 1.51 -25.66 8.42
CA ALA A 211 1.67 -26.72 9.40
C ALA A 211 2.31 -26.13 10.66
N SER A 212 1.69 -26.35 11.82
CA SER A 212 2.30 -25.96 13.08
C SER A 212 3.47 -26.88 13.40
N ALA A 213 4.61 -26.31 13.76
CA ALA A 213 5.69 -27.06 14.38
C ALA A 213 5.31 -27.40 15.83
N LEU A 214 5.78 -28.56 16.31
CA LEU A 214 5.79 -28.82 17.75
C LEU A 214 6.66 -27.74 18.45
N PRO A 215 6.32 -27.33 19.68
CA PRO A 215 7.17 -26.44 20.43
C PRO A 215 8.62 -26.97 20.48
N GLY A 216 9.59 -26.17 19.99
CA GLY A 216 11.00 -26.56 19.94
C GLY A 216 11.44 -27.36 18.72
N SER A 217 10.54 -27.69 17.79
CA SER A 217 10.90 -28.35 16.54
C SER A 217 10.87 -27.34 15.37
N PRO A 218 11.79 -27.44 14.39
CA PRO A 218 11.68 -26.63 13.18
C PRO A 218 10.39 -27.00 12.43
N PRO A 219 9.76 -26.05 11.72
CA PRO A 219 8.61 -26.34 10.90
C PRO A 219 8.96 -27.45 9.88
N PRO A 220 8.04 -28.38 9.62
CA PRO A 220 8.30 -29.43 8.64
C PRO A 220 8.60 -28.81 7.27
N PRO A 221 9.54 -29.37 6.50
CA PRO A 221 9.83 -28.87 5.16
C PRO A 221 8.58 -28.97 4.28
N PRO A 222 8.40 -28.04 3.33
CA PRO A 222 7.30 -28.14 2.38
C PRO A 222 7.35 -29.46 1.64
N ALA A 223 6.18 -30.03 1.35
CA ALA A 223 6.10 -31.25 0.60
C ALA A 223 6.86 -31.12 -0.74
N PRO A 224 7.65 -32.13 -1.17
CA PRO A 224 8.32 -32.07 -2.45
C PRO A 224 7.31 -31.79 -3.56
N GLY A 225 7.55 -30.74 -4.36
CA GLY A 225 6.63 -30.32 -5.43
C GLY A 225 5.45 -29.46 -4.98
N ALA A 226 5.43 -28.97 -3.74
CA ALA A 226 4.41 -27.99 -3.31
C ALA A 226 4.42 -26.77 -4.23
N ALA A 227 3.27 -26.48 -4.83
CA ALA A 227 3.12 -25.31 -5.69
C ALA A 227 3.26 -24.01 -4.84
N PRO A 228 3.89 -22.97 -5.39
CA PRO A 228 3.97 -21.68 -4.71
C PRO A 228 2.57 -21.10 -4.47
N SER A 229 2.43 -20.34 -3.41
CA SER A 229 1.21 -19.57 -3.19
C SER A 229 1.19 -18.36 -4.12
N VAL A 230 0.07 -18.13 -4.79
CA VAL A 230 -0.11 -16.96 -5.66
C VAL A 230 -1.20 -16.07 -5.09
N VAL A 231 -0.90 -14.80 -4.98
CA VAL A 231 -1.83 -13.74 -4.59
C VAL A 231 -2.08 -12.86 -5.80
N GLU A 232 -3.32 -12.75 -6.22
CA GLU A 232 -3.76 -11.82 -7.24
C GLU A 232 -4.80 -10.88 -6.64
N SER A 233 -4.66 -9.59 -6.89
CA SER A 233 -5.59 -8.58 -6.39
C SER A 233 -5.78 -7.48 -7.41
N SER A 234 -6.96 -6.92 -7.47
CA SER A 234 -7.25 -5.66 -8.14
C SER A 234 -8.09 -4.79 -7.21
N LEU A 235 -7.87 -3.49 -7.26
CA LEU A 235 -8.64 -2.53 -6.48
C LEU A 235 -8.64 -1.16 -7.15
N HIS A 236 -9.67 -0.39 -6.85
CA HIS A 236 -9.75 1.03 -7.13
C HIS A 236 -9.71 1.79 -5.80
N LEU A 237 -8.75 2.67 -5.64
CA LEU A 237 -8.47 3.44 -4.43
C LEU A 237 -8.68 4.92 -4.69
N THR A 238 -9.58 5.54 -3.95
CA THR A 238 -9.77 6.99 -3.95
C THR A 238 -9.45 7.60 -2.60
N SER A 239 -9.02 8.84 -2.60
CA SER A 239 -8.79 9.62 -1.40
C SER A 239 -9.27 11.05 -1.60
N THR A 240 -10.11 11.53 -0.66
CA THR A 240 -10.72 12.85 -0.70
C THR A 240 -10.43 13.61 0.59
N ASP A 241 -10.00 14.87 0.48
CA ASP A 241 -9.92 15.78 1.61
C ASP A 241 -11.35 16.20 2.03
N LEU A 242 -11.68 15.99 3.30
CA LEU A 242 -13.02 16.30 3.81
C LEU A 242 -13.25 17.80 4.08
N LYS A 243 -12.22 18.64 4.01
CA LYS A 243 -12.36 20.09 4.23
C LYS A 243 -12.88 20.81 2.99
N ASP A 244 -12.27 20.50 1.85
CA ASP A 244 -12.54 21.17 0.57
C ASP A 244 -13.13 20.23 -0.49
N GLN A 245 -13.38 18.96 -0.13
CA GLN A 245 -13.91 17.91 -1.01
C GLN A 245 -13.01 17.64 -2.22
N ARG A 246 -11.70 18.00 -2.12
CA ARG A 246 -10.74 17.81 -3.20
C ARG A 246 -10.28 16.37 -3.27
N GLN A 247 -10.35 15.80 -4.46
CA GLN A 247 -9.78 14.49 -4.74
C GLN A 247 -8.25 14.56 -4.70
N GLN A 248 -7.65 13.81 -3.78
CA GLN A 248 -6.20 13.75 -3.61
C GLN A 248 -5.58 12.59 -4.37
N MET A 249 -6.36 11.54 -4.59
CA MET A 249 -5.88 10.32 -5.23
C MET A 249 -7.06 9.57 -5.86
N ASP A 250 -6.80 8.97 -7.00
CA ASP A 250 -7.71 8.10 -7.75
C ASP A 250 -6.86 7.09 -8.52
N ILE A 251 -6.69 5.91 -7.96
CA ILE A 251 -5.72 4.93 -8.48
C ILE A 251 -6.39 3.57 -8.65
N THR A 252 -6.26 2.99 -9.83
CA THR A 252 -6.59 1.59 -10.06
C THR A 252 -5.31 0.76 -10.13
N ILE A 253 -5.24 -0.27 -9.29
CA ILE A 253 -4.05 -1.11 -9.14
C ILE A 253 -4.41 -2.57 -9.33
N GLY A 254 -3.61 -3.27 -10.13
CA GLY A 254 -3.51 -4.73 -10.14
C GLY A 254 -2.25 -5.17 -9.40
N VAL A 255 -2.35 -6.25 -8.65
CA VAL A 255 -1.24 -6.85 -7.91
C VAL A 255 -1.19 -8.33 -8.21
N ARG A 256 -0.01 -8.84 -8.55
CA ARG A 256 0.28 -10.26 -8.58
C ARG A 256 1.55 -10.53 -7.78
N SER A 257 1.48 -11.47 -6.86
CA SER A 257 2.62 -11.84 -6.04
C SER A 257 2.71 -13.36 -5.97
N THR A 258 3.93 -13.86 -6.11
CA THR A 258 4.22 -15.28 -5.88
C THR A 258 5.02 -15.41 -4.60
N LEU A 259 4.45 -16.12 -3.64
CA LEU A 259 5.03 -16.33 -2.32
C LEU A 259 5.71 -17.70 -2.29
N PRO A 260 6.92 -17.80 -1.76
CA PRO A 260 7.51 -19.11 -1.46
C PRO A 260 6.63 -19.83 -0.42
N PRO A 261 6.72 -21.18 -0.33
CA PRO A 261 5.96 -21.94 0.66
C PRO A 261 6.16 -21.40 2.08
N LEU A 262 5.07 -21.17 2.82
CA LEU A 262 5.06 -20.48 4.14
C LEU A 262 5.91 -21.16 5.23
N GLN A 263 6.39 -22.36 5.01
CA GLN A 263 7.19 -23.14 5.95
C GLN A 263 8.66 -22.70 6.03
N GLN A 264 9.10 -21.80 5.16
CA GLN A 264 10.45 -21.24 5.23
C GLN A 264 10.40 -19.95 6.03
N ALA A 265 10.91 -19.94 7.25
CA ALA A 265 10.82 -18.82 8.21
C ALA A 265 11.59 -17.54 7.81
N SER A 266 12.46 -17.61 6.81
CA SER A 266 13.06 -16.46 6.13
C SER A 266 12.27 -16.05 4.88
N ALA A 267 11.08 -16.48 4.78
CA ALA A 267 10.23 -16.69 3.62
C ALA A 267 9.66 -15.43 2.96
N ALA A 268 10.07 -14.24 3.36
CA ALA A 268 9.84 -13.07 2.53
C ALA A 268 10.82 -13.04 1.34
N ASP A 269 12.04 -13.59 1.52
CA ASP A 269 13.04 -13.62 0.46
C ASP A 269 12.59 -14.52 -0.69
N GLY A 270 12.68 -14.01 -1.91
CA GLY A 270 12.21 -14.70 -3.11
C GLY A 270 10.76 -14.43 -3.49
N THR A 271 9.96 -13.72 -2.67
CA THR A 271 8.64 -13.23 -3.08
C THR A 271 8.79 -12.29 -4.26
N THR A 272 8.09 -12.59 -5.37
CA THR A 272 7.98 -11.68 -6.50
C THR A 272 6.72 -10.83 -6.38
N LEU A 273 6.78 -9.61 -6.85
CA LEU A 273 5.69 -8.65 -6.83
C LEU A 273 5.60 -7.94 -8.18
N ASP A 274 4.49 -8.14 -8.87
CA ASP A 274 4.11 -7.40 -10.06
C ASP A 274 2.96 -6.46 -9.70
N LEU A 275 3.21 -5.15 -9.78
CA LEU A 275 2.20 -4.10 -9.59
C LEU A 275 1.89 -3.48 -10.94
N THR A 276 0.62 -3.32 -11.26
CA THR A 276 0.18 -2.61 -12.46
C THR A 276 -0.71 -1.44 -12.06
N PHE A 277 -0.25 -0.22 -12.29
CA PHE A 277 -1.04 1.00 -12.19
C PHE A 277 -1.73 1.25 -13.51
N LYS A 278 -3.05 1.37 -13.50
CA LYS A 278 -3.85 1.54 -14.72
C LYS A 278 -3.81 2.97 -15.24
N ALA A 279 -3.89 3.12 -16.56
CA ALA A 279 -4.13 4.39 -17.22
C ALA A 279 -5.34 5.10 -16.61
N GLY A 280 -5.27 6.43 -16.52
CA GLY A 280 -6.29 7.24 -15.85
C GLY A 280 -6.06 7.43 -14.34
N SER A 281 -5.19 6.62 -13.70
CA SER A 281 -4.82 6.82 -12.28
C SER A 281 -4.25 8.22 -12.05
N TYR A 282 -4.73 8.90 -10.99
CA TYR A 282 -4.43 10.30 -10.70
C TYR A 282 -3.85 10.47 -9.29
N LEU A 283 -2.86 11.34 -9.18
CA LEU A 283 -2.29 11.84 -7.93
C LEU A 283 -2.28 13.37 -7.93
N ASP A 284 -2.95 13.99 -6.94
CA ASP A 284 -2.96 15.45 -6.77
C ASP A 284 -1.58 15.98 -6.34
N ARG A 285 -0.86 15.20 -5.55
CA ARG A 285 0.49 15.51 -5.09
C ARG A 285 1.38 14.28 -5.10
N ILE A 286 2.51 14.41 -5.76
CA ILE A 286 3.57 13.40 -5.77
C ILE A 286 4.70 13.94 -4.88
N PRO A 287 4.92 13.40 -3.66
CA PRO A 287 5.85 13.99 -2.69
C PRO A 287 7.26 14.18 -3.22
N THR A 288 7.74 13.23 -4.01
CA THR A 288 9.05 13.31 -4.67
C THR A 288 9.13 14.53 -5.62
N LEU A 289 8.08 14.80 -6.40
CA LEU A 289 8.05 15.96 -7.32
C LEU A 289 7.97 17.28 -6.55
N GLU A 290 7.21 17.36 -5.46
CA GLU A 290 7.19 18.56 -4.60
C GLU A 290 8.58 18.89 -4.06
N LYS A 291 9.30 17.88 -3.56
CA LYS A 291 10.66 18.06 -3.05
C LYS A 291 11.66 18.43 -4.16
N LEU A 292 11.51 17.80 -5.31
CA LEU A 292 12.33 18.13 -6.50
C LEU A 292 12.08 19.58 -6.93
N ALA A 293 10.83 20.02 -7.00
CA ALA A 293 10.48 21.41 -7.33
C ALA A 293 11.12 22.43 -6.36
N ILE A 294 11.10 22.14 -5.05
CA ILE A 294 11.76 23.00 -4.05
C ILE A 294 13.27 23.05 -4.27
N LYS A 295 13.91 21.92 -4.55
CA LYS A 295 15.36 21.87 -4.83
C LYS A 295 15.73 22.65 -6.10
N LEU A 296 14.94 22.47 -7.15
CA LEU A 296 15.14 23.16 -8.43
C LEU A 296 14.84 24.65 -8.35
N GLY A 297 13.88 25.06 -7.50
CA GLY A 297 13.59 26.47 -7.25
C GLY A 297 14.80 27.28 -6.78
N LYS A 298 15.79 26.64 -6.13
CA LYS A 298 17.05 27.26 -5.74
C LYS A 298 17.96 27.60 -6.94
N LEU A 299 17.73 26.99 -8.09
CA LEU A 299 18.46 27.27 -9.31
C LEU A 299 17.93 28.53 -10.05
N LYS A 300 16.76 29.04 -9.67
CA LYS A 300 16.17 30.23 -10.25
C LYS A 300 17.12 31.42 -10.18
N ASP A 301 17.70 31.65 -9.02
CA ASP A 301 18.61 32.78 -8.78
C ASP A 301 19.98 32.58 -9.44
N GLN A 302 20.37 31.34 -9.71
CA GLN A 302 21.67 30.98 -10.28
C GLN A 302 21.68 30.96 -11.81
N ILE A 303 20.64 30.41 -12.40
CA ILE A 303 20.58 30.16 -13.87
C ILE A 303 19.26 30.59 -14.51
N GLY A 304 18.38 31.27 -13.77
CA GLY A 304 17.08 31.72 -14.28
C GLY A 304 16.07 30.60 -14.53
N LEU A 305 16.33 29.39 -14.03
CA LEU A 305 15.43 28.26 -14.19
C LEU A 305 14.19 28.44 -13.30
N ASP A 306 13.18 29.09 -13.84
CA ASP A 306 11.89 29.25 -13.16
C ASP A 306 11.01 28.02 -13.39
N LEU A 307 10.77 27.27 -12.34
CA LEU A 307 9.94 26.08 -12.33
C LEU A 307 8.70 26.26 -11.46
N THR A 308 8.15 27.49 -11.38
CA THR A 308 6.90 27.75 -10.65
C THR A 308 5.73 26.96 -11.22
N SER A 309 5.76 26.59 -12.50
CA SER A 309 4.82 25.70 -13.18
C SER A 309 5.22 24.22 -13.11
N PHE A 310 6.20 23.85 -12.28
CA PHE A 310 6.65 22.47 -12.16
C PHE A 310 5.51 21.56 -11.71
N PRO A 311 5.20 20.51 -12.47
CA PRO A 311 4.06 19.66 -12.18
C PRO A 311 4.31 18.83 -10.92
N VAL A 312 3.45 18.95 -9.94
CA VAL A 312 3.46 18.13 -8.71
C VAL A 312 2.33 17.11 -8.67
N SER A 313 1.41 17.21 -9.62
CA SER A 313 0.29 16.29 -9.83
C SER A 313 0.38 15.66 -11.20
N GLY A 314 -0.36 14.59 -11.42
CA GLY A 314 -0.44 13.98 -12.74
C GLY A 314 -1.44 12.84 -12.83
N ARG A 315 -1.89 12.60 -14.06
CA ARG A 315 -2.71 11.46 -14.45
C ARG A 315 -1.90 10.54 -15.35
N LEU A 316 -1.90 9.25 -15.04
CA LEU A 316 -1.20 8.26 -15.87
C LEU A 316 -1.87 8.14 -17.25
N GLU A 317 -1.10 8.32 -18.31
CA GLU A 317 -1.56 8.20 -19.69
C GLU A 317 -1.67 6.76 -20.17
N ARG A 318 -0.93 5.84 -19.54
CA ARG A 318 -0.89 4.41 -19.88
C ARG A 318 -0.60 3.56 -18.66
N ASP A 319 -0.93 2.28 -18.77
CA ASP A 319 -0.59 1.29 -17.74
C ASP A 319 0.92 1.32 -17.46
N THR A 320 1.25 1.25 -16.17
CA THR A 320 2.64 1.20 -15.69
C THR A 320 2.82 -0.03 -14.81
N SER A 321 3.76 -0.89 -15.18
CA SER A 321 4.10 -2.07 -14.38
C SER A 321 5.38 -1.84 -13.59
N VAL A 322 5.37 -2.30 -12.35
CA VAL A 322 6.51 -2.34 -11.44
C VAL A 322 6.77 -3.79 -11.10
N LYS A 323 7.93 -4.31 -11.44
CA LYS A 323 8.37 -5.64 -11.03
C LYS A 323 9.43 -5.54 -9.96
N ALA A 324 9.19 -6.21 -8.85
CA ALA A 324 10.10 -6.21 -7.73
C ALA A 324 10.20 -7.60 -7.10
N ARG A 325 11.32 -7.83 -6.42
CA ARG A 325 11.55 -9.06 -5.64
C ARG A 325 11.94 -8.71 -4.22
N MET A 326 11.46 -9.49 -3.27
CA MET A 326 11.86 -9.37 -1.89
C MET A 326 13.24 -9.99 -1.69
N ILE A 327 14.19 -9.19 -1.20
CA ILE A 327 15.54 -9.60 -0.86
C ILE A 327 15.89 -8.99 0.50
N LYS A 328 16.15 -9.81 1.51
CA LYS A 328 16.48 -9.38 2.88
C LYS A 328 15.50 -8.36 3.47
N GLY A 329 14.21 -8.55 3.21
CA GLY A 329 13.14 -7.65 3.69
C GLY A 329 12.93 -6.37 2.87
N LEU A 330 13.70 -6.16 1.81
CA LEU A 330 13.54 -5.04 0.87
C LEU A 330 12.91 -5.51 -0.43
N LEU A 331 11.98 -4.74 -0.98
CA LEU A 331 11.52 -4.89 -2.35
C LEU A 331 12.55 -4.22 -3.27
N VAL A 332 13.22 -4.99 -4.10
CA VAL A 332 14.21 -4.53 -5.07
C VAL A 332 13.57 -4.53 -6.45
N PHE A 333 13.61 -3.40 -7.14
CA PHE A 333 13.07 -3.26 -8.50
C PHE A 333 13.93 -4.07 -9.47
N GLU A 334 13.30 -4.99 -10.20
CA GLU A 334 13.98 -5.90 -11.13
C GLU A 334 14.23 -5.25 -12.51
N GLU A 335 13.48 -4.20 -12.85
CA GLU A 335 13.61 -3.49 -14.12
C GLU A 335 13.33 -1.99 -13.94
N ASP A 336 13.73 -1.18 -14.94
CA ASP A 336 13.40 0.23 -15.00
C ASP A 336 11.88 0.42 -15.11
N THR A 337 11.30 1.21 -14.21
CA THR A 337 9.87 1.53 -14.21
C THR A 337 9.63 2.94 -14.72
N ASN A 338 8.71 3.10 -15.68
CA ASN A 338 8.37 4.39 -16.27
C ASN A 338 6.94 4.79 -15.97
N PHE A 339 6.75 5.77 -15.10
CA PHE A 339 5.47 6.42 -14.86
C PHE A 339 5.32 7.57 -15.85
N ASN A 340 4.38 7.43 -16.81
CA ASN A 340 4.11 8.45 -17.81
C ASN A 340 2.83 9.18 -17.41
N PHE A 341 3.01 10.35 -16.79
CA PHE A 341 1.93 11.26 -16.48
C PHE A 341 1.69 12.24 -17.63
N ASP A 342 0.50 12.80 -17.71
CA ASP A 342 0.13 13.86 -18.65
C ASP A 342 1.01 15.11 -18.53
N THR A 343 1.58 15.34 -17.36
CA THR A 343 2.43 16.50 -17.04
C THR A 343 3.92 16.20 -17.13
N CYS A 344 4.32 14.96 -16.89
CA CYS A 344 5.74 14.58 -16.83
C CYS A 344 5.93 13.08 -16.96
N ARG A 345 7.19 12.67 -17.06
CA ARG A 345 7.60 11.27 -16.96
C ARG A 345 8.57 11.10 -15.80
N ILE A 346 8.35 10.07 -14.98
CA ILE A 346 9.26 9.66 -13.92
C ILE A 346 9.73 8.25 -14.24
N LYS A 347 11.03 8.10 -14.40
CA LYS A 347 11.69 6.80 -14.54
C LYS A 347 12.36 6.45 -13.22
N ILE A 348 11.98 5.33 -12.62
CA ILE A 348 12.69 4.74 -11.48
C ILE A 348 13.57 3.62 -12.02
N LYS A 349 14.85 3.64 -11.65
CA LYS A 349 15.84 2.69 -12.17
C LYS A 349 15.77 1.34 -11.49
N GLN A 350 16.13 0.31 -12.22
CA GLN A 350 16.43 -1.01 -11.68
C GLN A 350 17.39 -0.91 -10.48
N GLY A 351 17.22 -1.80 -9.49
CA GLY A 351 18.01 -1.81 -8.26
C GLY A 351 17.55 -0.80 -7.21
N SER A 352 16.59 0.07 -7.51
CA SER A 352 15.91 0.88 -6.49
C SER A 352 15.20 -0.01 -5.47
N THR A 353 15.14 0.42 -4.21
CA THR A 353 14.62 -0.39 -3.11
C THR A 353 13.49 0.29 -2.38
N PHE A 354 12.57 -0.52 -1.82
CA PHE A 354 11.50 -0.07 -0.93
C PHE A 354 11.38 -1.04 0.25
N ASN A 355 11.37 -0.50 1.45
CA ASN A 355 11.14 -1.26 2.67
C ASN A 355 9.65 -1.19 3.06
N PRO A 356 8.90 -2.30 2.95
CA PRO A 356 7.49 -2.26 3.28
C PRO A 356 7.20 -2.17 4.79
N ASP A 357 8.18 -2.41 5.66
CA ASP A 357 7.97 -2.39 7.12
C ASP A 357 7.91 -0.97 7.69
N ASP A 358 8.79 -0.08 7.25
CA ASP A 358 8.88 1.31 7.71
C ASP A 358 8.54 2.34 6.62
N GLN A 359 8.25 1.89 5.39
CA GLN A 359 7.94 2.71 4.21
C GLN A 359 9.12 3.56 3.72
N SER A 360 10.35 3.22 4.13
CA SER A 360 11.54 3.85 3.60
C SER A 360 11.86 3.34 2.21
N HIS A 361 12.57 4.16 1.44
CA HIS A 361 12.96 3.81 0.08
C HIS A 361 14.33 4.39 -0.26
N GLU A 362 14.96 3.80 -1.29
CA GLU A 362 16.14 4.33 -1.97
C GLU A 362 15.90 4.25 -3.47
N PHE A 363 15.41 5.33 -4.06
CA PHE A 363 15.14 5.40 -5.49
C PHE A 363 16.19 6.20 -6.20
N GLN A 364 16.68 5.66 -7.33
CA GLN A 364 17.39 6.40 -8.35
C GLN A 364 16.44 6.66 -9.50
N GLY A 365 16.29 7.91 -9.88
CA GLY A 365 15.28 8.27 -10.85
C GLY A 365 15.74 9.31 -11.87
N ILE A 366 14.94 9.43 -12.90
CA ILE A 366 15.05 10.48 -13.91
C ILE A 366 13.65 11.09 -14.07
N PHE A 367 13.56 12.37 -13.82
CA PHE A 367 12.40 13.17 -14.16
C PHE A 367 12.58 13.72 -15.57
N ALA A 368 11.55 13.69 -16.40
CA ALA A 368 11.50 14.39 -17.68
C ALA A 368 10.19 15.18 -17.76
N ALA A 369 10.29 16.50 -17.90
CA ALA A 369 9.11 17.35 -18.09
C ALA A 369 8.46 17.07 -19.45
N ASN A 370 7.16 17.37 -19.58
CA ASN A 370 6.52 17.38 -20.88
C ASN A 370 7.04 18.55 -21.73
N GLU A 371 6.64 18.59 -23.00
CA GLU A 371 7.10 19.59 -23.97
C GLU A 371 6.80 21.03 -23.51
N LYS A 372 5.57 21.27 -23.03
CA LYS A 372 5.15 22.59 -22.57
C LYS A 372 6.00 23.11 -21.42
N VAL A 373 6.16 22.32 -20.36
CA VAL A 373 6.97 22.68 -19.18
C VAL A 373 8.44 22.86 -19.57
N SER A 374 8.95 22.02 -20.49
CA SER A 374 10.32 22.12 -20.99
C SER A 374 10.53 23.44 -21.74
N GLN A 375 9.63 23.82 -22.63
CA GLN A 375 9.69 25.07 -23.39
C GLN A 375 9.61 26.30 -22.47
N GLU A 376 8.70 26.28 -21.47
CA GLU A 376 8.58 27.37 -20.49
C GLU A 376 9.85 27.53 -19.67
N ALA A 377 10.43 26.42 -19.21
CA ALA A 377 11.68 26.42 -18.46
C ALA A 377 12.87 26.94 -19.29
N ILE A 378 12.99 26.50 -20.53
CA ILE A 378 14.04 26.95 -21.47
C ILE A 378 13.89 28.44 -21.76
N ALA A 379 12.67 28.91 -22.04
CA ALA A 379 12.41 30.33 -22.30
C ALA A 379 12.73 31.21 -21.06
N GLY A 380 12.44 30.71 -19.85
CA GLY A 380 12.82 31.37 -18.61
C GLY A 380 14.32 31.54 -18.43
N VAL A 381 15.09 30.48 -18.71
CA VAL A 381 16.55 30.52 -18.71
C VAL A 381 17.07 31.51 -19.75
N GLU A 382 16.57 31.44 -20.99
CA GLU A 382 16.96 32.35 -22.06
C GLU A 382 16.68 33.83 -21.74
N ALA A 383 15.50 34.11 -21.14
CA ALA A 383 15.13 35.44 -20.68
C ALA A 383 16.10 35.96 -19.60
N TYR A 384 16.39 35.11 -18.59
CA TYR A 384 17.38 35.45 -17.56
C TYR A 384 18.77 35.77 -18.13
N LEU A 385 19.23 34.95 -19.10
CA LEU A 385 20.53 35.12 -19.72
C LEU A 385 20.63 36.43 -20.48
N LYS A 386 19.55 36.86 -21.13
CA LYS A 386 19.50 38.19 -21.79
C LYS A 386 19.71 39.35 -20.80
N THR A 387 19.29 39.18 -19.54
CA THR A 387 19.52 40.23 -18.51
C THR A 387 20.96 40.30 -18.03
N LYS A 388 21.75 39.24 -18.28
CA LYS A 388 23.19 39.19 -17.88
C LYS A 388 24.18 39.60 -18.94
N GLY A 389 23.71 39.97 -20.14
CA GLY A 389 24.51 40.50 -21.24
C GLY A 389 24.58 39.59 -22.47
N GLU A 390 24.72 40.19 -23.65
CA GLU A 390 24.67 39.51 -24.93
C GLU A 390 25.78 38.47 -25.13
N SER A 391 26.94 38.60 -24.49
CA SER A 391 28.06 37.68 -24.59
C SER A 391 27.90 36.40 -23.74
N LEU A 392 27.15 36.45 -22.61
CA LEU A 392 26.94 35.32 -21.72
C LEU A 392 25.88 34.34 -22.22
N GLY A 393 24.85 34.84 -22.89
CA GLY A 393 23.69 34.06 -23.33
C GLY A 393 24.06 32.81 -24.13
N PRO A 394 24.85 32.90 -25.20
CA PRO A 394 25.25 31.76 -26.02
C PRO A 394 26.08 30.71 -25.25
N ILE A 395 26.99 31.14 -24.39
CA ILE A 395 27.90 30.28 -23.64
C ILE A 395 27.14 29.43 -22.61
N ILE A 396 26.30 30.07 -21.81
CA ILE A 396 25.50 29.35 -20.79
C ILE A 396 24.46 28.45 -21.48
N ARG A 397 23.88 28.88 -22.60
CA ARG A 397 22.98 28.06 -23.39
C ARG A 397 23.67 26.77 -23.86
N ASP A 398 24.86 26.86 -24.39
CA ASP A 398 25.59 25.71 -24.92
C ASP A 398 26.21 24.83 -23.83
N THR A 399 26.57 25.38 -22.68
CA THR A 399 27.20 24.63 -21.57
C THR A 399 26.22 24.10 -20.54
N VAL A 400 25.18 24.87 -20.20
CA VAL A 400 24.21 24.49 -19.14
C VAL A 400 22.96 23.87 -19.74
N LEU A 401 22.27 24.56 -20.68
CA LEU A 401 21.01 24.06 -21.24
C LEU A 401 21.17 22.73 -21.96
N LYS A 402 22.25 22.50 -22.71
CA LYS A 402 22.50 21.20 -23.36
C LYS A 402 22.60 20.03 -22.37
N LYS A 403 22.96 20.31 -21.11
CA LYS A 403 23.02 19.26 -20.06
C LYS A 403 21.69 19.05 -19.33
N LEU A 404 20.79 20.02 -19.40
CA LEU A 404 19.46 19.98 -18.81
C LEU A 404 18.42 19.34 -19.71
N ILE A 405 18.66 19.34 -21.02
CA ILE A 405 17.74 18.82 -22.04
C ILE A 405 18.26 17.54 -22.67
N ASN A 406 17.36 16.60 -22.94
CA ASN A 406 17.70 15.39 -23.68
C ASN A 406 17.70 15.65 -25.21
N GLU A 407 18.03 14.64 -26.00
CA GLU A 407 18.05 14.68 -27.48
C GLU A 407 16.70 15.12 -28.10
N LYS A 408 15.60 15.01 -27.36
CA LYS A 408 14.26 15.42 -27.78
C LYS A 408 13.90 16.86 -27.35
N GLY A 409 14.85 17.60 -26.77
CA GLY A 409 14.59 18.95 -26.27
C GLY A 409 13.81 19.02 -24.96
N LEU A 410 13.61 17.92 -24.26
CA LEU A 410 12.86 17.87 -23.00
C LEU A 410 13.79 18.06 -21.79
N LEU A 411 13.37 18.89 -20.86
CA LEU A 411 14.04 19.08 -19.56
C LEU A 411 14.09 17.74 -18.83
N THR A 412 15.31 17.28 -18.51
CA THR A 412 15.57 15.97 -17.92
C THR A 412 16.48 16.11 -16.72
N ILE A 413 16.03 15.62 -15.56
CA ILE A 413 16.68 15.84 -14.27
C ILE A 413 16.86 14.49 -13.58
N PRO A 414 18.08 13.97 -13.47
CA PRO A 414 18.38 12.80 -12.67
C PRO A 414 18.37 13.16 -11.17
N PHE A 415 17.73 12.33 -10.37
CA PHE A 415 17.60 12.54 -8.95
C PHE A 415 17.77 11.23 -8.15
N THR A 416 17.99 11.38 -6.85
CA THR A 416 17.85 10.31 -5.85
C THR A 416 16.78 10.71 -4.87
N SER A 417 16.03 9.72 -4.38
CA SER A 417 14.99 9.91 -3.36
C SER A 417 15.13 8.82 -2.32
N ASN A 418 15.14 9.18 -1.06
CA ASN A 418 15.30 8.28 0.08
C ASN A 418 14.35 8.68 1.22
N GLU A 419 14.44 8.00 2.38
CA GLU A 419 13.60 8.16 3.56
C GLU A 419 12.16 7.64 3.37
N ASP A 420 11.22 8.11 4.18
CA ASP A 420 9.79 7.77 4.10
C ASP A 420 9.16 8.25 2.80
N ILE A 421 8.45 7.38 2.07
CA ILE A 421 7.86 7.70 0.77
C ILE A 421 6.84 8.85 0.83
N GLY A 422 6.22 9.07 1.98
CA GLY A 422 5.30 10.20 2.19
C GLY A 422 6.02 11.51 2.53
N ARG A 423 7.30 11.44 2.88
CA ARG A 423 8.16 12.59 3.22
C ARG A 423 9.59 12.37 2.74
N PRO A 424 9.77 12.22 1.42
CA PRO A 424 11.06 11.86 0.88
C PRO A 424 12.08 12.98 1.06
N GLU A 425 13.33 12.60 1.23
CA GLU A 425 14.46 13.46 0.95
C GLU A 425 14.87 13.25 -0.50
N VAL A 426 14.82 14.31 -1.30
CA VAL A 426 15.15 14.28 -2.71
C VAL A 426 16.42 15.10 -2.96
N ASN A 427 17.40 14.52 -3.64
CA ASN A 427 18.63 15.18 -4.02
C ASN A 427 18.83 15.09 -5.53
N LEU A 428 19.39 16.14 -6.12
CA LEU A 428 19.86 16.08 -7.50
C LEU A 428 21.06 15.14 -7.57
N SER A 429 21.24 14.44 -8.67
CA SER A 429 22.43 13.59 -8.79
C SER A 429 23.70 14.45 -8.79
N ARG A 430 24.75 13.94 -8.11
CA ARG A 430 26.04 14.64 -8.04
C ARG A 430 26.62 14.98 -9.41
N SER A 431 26.42 14.10 -10.39
CA SER A 431 26.85 14.34 -11.76
C SER A 431 26.10 15.50 -12.42
N PHE A 432 24.81 15.67 -12.08
CA PHE A 432 24.00 16.77 -12.58
C PHE A 432 24.37 18.10 -11.90
N GLU A 433 24.54 18.11 -10.57
CA GLU A 433 24.99 19.30 -9.84
C GLU A 433 26.38 19.75 -10.31
N LYS A 434 27.30 18.79 -10.49
CA LYS A 434 28.63 19.07 -11.04
C LYS A 434 28.54 19.62 -12.46
N ALA A 435 27.69 19.05 -13.31
CA ALA A 435 27.51 19.51 -14.68
C ALA A 435 27.03 20.96 -14.76
N ILE A 436 26.13 21.38 -13.87
CA ILE A 436 25.68 22.77 -13.75
C ILE A 436 26.84 23.66 -13.26
N THR A 437 27.54 23.25 -12.20
CA THR A 437 28.67 24.02 -11.64
C THR A 437 29.82 24.18 -12.62
N ASP A 438 30.19 23.09 -13.29
CA ASP A 438 31.25 23.11 -14.32
C ASP A 438 30.84 24.02 -15.50
N GLY A 439 29.57 23.92 -15.96
CA GLY A 439 29.06 24.77 -17.02
C GLY A 439 29.05 26.26 -16.66
N LEU A 440 28.69 26.61 -15.44
CA LEU A 440 28.76 27.99 -14.94
C LEU A 440 30.21 28.47 -14.81
N THR A 441 31.13 27.62 -14.36
CA THR A 441 32.57 27.93 -14.25
C THR A 441 33.20 28.11 -15.61
N ASP A 442 32.85 27.28 -16.59
CA ASP A 442 33.41 27.41 -17.97
C ASP A 442 32.83 28.67 -18.65
N ALA A 443 31.56 29.00 -18.44
CA ALA A 443 30.97 30.24 -18.89
C ALA A 443 31.69 31.47 -18.30
N ALA A 444 31.99 31.44 -16.99
CA ALA A 444 32.74 32.53 -16.35
C ALA A 444 34.18 32.68 -16.88
N LYS A 445 34.86 31.56 -17.14
CA LYS A 445 36.21 31.58 -17.71
C LYS A 445 36.26 32.17 -19.16
N GLU A 446 35.25 31.83 -19.95
CA GLU A 446 35.15 32.31 -21.32
C GLU A 446 34.85 33.80 -21.36
N LEU A 447 34.02 34.28 -20.43
CA LEU A 447 33.75 35.69 -20.22
C LEU A 447 34.99 36.48 -19.83
N LEU A 448 35.80 35.95 -18.93
CA LEU A 448 37.09 36.54 -18.55
C LEU A 448 38.06 36.59 -19.74
N LYS A 449 38.07 35.56 -20.58
CA LYS A 449 38.88 35.55 -21.81
C LYS A 449 38.48 36.62 -22.82
N ASP A 450 37.16 36.80 -23.03
CA ASP A 450 36.66 37.80 -23.98
C ASP A 450 36.86 39.22 -23.44
N THR A 451 36.70 39.42 -22.14
CA THR A 451 36.94 40.70 -21.45
C THR A 451 38.44 41.08 -21.50
N LEU A 452 39.33 40.09 -21.41
CA LEU A 452 40.78 40.30 -21.49
C LEU A 452 41.29 40.51 -22.92
N LYS A 453 40.57 40.02 -23.93
CA LYS A 453 40.91 40.23 -25.36
C LYS A 453 40.50 41.59 -25.91
N GLY A 454 39.41 42.18 -25.33
CA GLY A 454 39.02 43.57 -25.65
C GLY A 454 39.69 44.52 -24.66
N GLY A 455 40.70 45.24 -25.07
CA GLY A 455 41.55 46.08 -24.22
C GLY A 455 40.85 47.12 -23.31
N ASP A 456 39.51 47.30 -23.41
CA ASP A 456 38.68 48.16 -22.56
C ASP A 456 37.89 47.39 -21.49
N GLY A 457 38.07 46.05 -21.44
CA GLY A 457 37.21 45.16 -20.63
C GLY A 457 37.45 45.19 -19.11
N LEU A 458 38.64 45.62 -18.66
CA LEU A 458 38.97 45.70 -17.22
C LEU A 458 38.21 46.81 -16.50
N GLN A 459 37.97 47.94 -17.18
CA GLN A 459 37.22 49.05 -16.60
C GLN A 459 35.72 48.73 -16.48
N GLY A 460 35.13 48.06 -17.45
CA GLY A 460 33.73 47.59 -17.41
C GLY A 460 33.45 46.55 -16.32
N LEU A 461 34.43 45.71 -16.00
CA LEU A 461 34.33 44.70 -14.94
C LEU A 461 34.40 45.34 -13.55
N ILE A 462 35.25 46.35 -13.34
CA ILE A 462 35.36 47.12 -12.10
C ILE A 462 34.05 47.89 -11.84
N ASP A 463 33.46 48.49 -12.88
CA ASP A 463 32.21 49.22 -12.80
C ASP A 463 30.99 48.32 -12.56
N SER A 464 31.04 47.02 -12.95
CA SER A 464 29.96 46.01 -12.72
C SER A 464 30.06 45.35 -11.37
N LEU A 465 31.23 45.26 -10.75
CA LEU A 465 31.46 44.69 -9.42
C LEU A 465 31.32 45.76 -8.31
N GLY A 466 31.27 47.01 -8.67
CA GLY A 466 31.10 48.13 -7.73
C GLY A 466 29.66 48.63 -7.53
N LYS A 467 28.66 47.98 -8.11
CA LYS A 467 27.23 48.17 -7.92
C LYS A 467 26.59 46.92 -7.34
#